data_06847a568527514bd0d7bdb700900670
#
_entry.id   06847a568527514bd0d7bdb700900670
#
_cell.length_a   1.000
_cell.length_b   1.000
_cell.length_c   1.000
_cell.angle_alpha   90.00
_cell.angle_beta   90.00
_cell.angle_gamma   90.00
#
_symmetry.space_group_name_H-M   'P 1'
#
loop_
_entity.id
_entity.type
_entity.pdbx_description
1 polymer ?
#
loop_
_entity_poly.entity_id
_entity_poly.type
_entity_poly.pdbx_seq_one_letter_code
_entity_poly.pdbx_strand_id
1 'polypeptide(L)'
;MNVKLLTMSLAISSIAFTSCNEGSSSSSAVASKDSGNVSSPAIKETAITYTIDGNTYNGYVYFDSSNANKRPGIIVVPEWWGLNDYPKYRAKKLAELGYIAIAADMYGNGKIGADPKAAGELATPFYKDPTLAIKRLNAAINELKTFPETDTSKMAAIGYCFGGYVVLNAAKQGADLKGVVSFHGDLSGVVPDKKLVKAKILVCHGDSDSFVNPEVPGFKKAMDSAGVEYIFKSYPNATHAFTNPASDENAKNFGMPIRYNAAADTASWNDMKEFFNKIF
;
A
#
# COMPACT_ATOMS: atom_id res chain seq x y z
N MET A 1 -50.55 -38.40 8.09
CA MET A 1 -51.86 -37.77 8.31
C MET A 1 -51.85 -36.38 7.73
N ASN A 2 -52.59 -36.29 6.63
CA ASN A 2 -53.19 -35.13 5.96
C ASN A 2 -52.36 -33.92 5.47
N VAL A 3 -52.19 -34.01 4.16
CA VAL A 3 -52.03 -33.01 3.09
C VAL A 3 -53.10 -31.92 3.17
N LYS A 4 -52.74 -30.67 2.86
CA LYS A 4 -53.60 -29.74 2.13
C LYS A 4 -52.78 -28.86 1.21
N LEU A 5 -52.81 -29.17 -0.06
CA LEU A 5 -52.60 -28.27 -1.21
C LEU A 5 -53.69 -27.20 -1.21
N LEU A 6 -53.29 -25.98 -1.57
CA LEU A 6 -54.27 -24.98 -2.08
C LEU A 6 -53.61 -24.29 -3.28
N THR A 7 -54.14 -24.69 -4.44
CA THR A 7 -54.01 -24.03 -5.74
C THR A 7 -55.05 -22.93 -5.84
N MET A 8 -54.68 -21.75 -6.39
CA MET A 8 -55.65 -20.83 -6.93
C MET A 8 -55.12 -20.07 -8.15
N SER A 9 -55.94 -20.19 -9.19
CA SER A 9 -55.73 -19.85 -10.59
C SER A 9 -55.85 -18.35 -10.93
N LEU A 10 -55.13 -17.99 -11.95
CA LEU A 10 -55.40 -17.17 -13.14
C LEU A 10 -56.59 -16.18 -13.13
N ALA A 11 -56.31 -14.93 -13.47
CA ALA A 11 -57.19 -14.12 -14.27
C ALA A 11 -56.42 -13.14 -15.15
N ILE A 12 -56.51 -13.37 -16.45
CA ILE A 12 -56.09 -12.53 -17.57
C ILE A 12 -57.17 -11.45 -17.77
N SER A 13 -56.81 -10.20 -17.94
CA SER A 13 -57.68 -9.19 -18.54
C SER A 13 -56.90 -8.30 -19.48
N SER A 14 -57.07 -8.56 -20.75
CA SER A 14 -56.67 -7.70 -21.86
C SER A 14 -57.63 -6.56 -22.03
N ILE A 15 -57.15 -5.33 -22.10
CA ILE A 15 -57.91 -4.20 -22.65
C ILE A 15 -56.98 -3.49 -23.64
N ALA A 16 -57.35 -3.59 -24.91
CA ALA A 16 -56.84 -2.79 -26.00
C ALA A 16 -57.66 -1.49 -26.09
N PHE A 17 -57.03 -0.35 -26.19
CA PHE A 17 -57.59 0.85 -26.77
C PHE A 17 -56.61 1.47 -27.75
N THR A 18 -56.97 1.44 -29.00
CA THR A 18 -56.46 2.26 -30.11
C THR A 18 -57.06 3.66 -30.02
N SER A 19 -56.26 4.70 -30.12
CA SER A 19 -56.68 5.94 -30.79
C SER A 19 -55.48 6.78 -31.21
N CYS A 20 -55.45 7.12 -32.47
CA CYS A 20 -54.55 8.10 -33.09
C CYS A 20 -54.90 9.52 -32.60
N ASN A 21 -53.95 10.41 -32.47
CA ASN A 21 -53.92 11.65 -33.26
C ASN A 21 -52.64 12.46 -33.06
N GLU A 22 -52.33 13.19 -34.07
CA GLU A 22 -51.20 13.97 -34.48
C GLU A 22 -50.80 15.10 -33.49
N GLY A 23 -49.51 15.48 -33.58
CA GLY A 23 -49.15 16.85 -33.59
C GLY A 23 -48.02 17.31 -32.67
N SER A 24 -46.97 17.72 -33.31
CA SER A 24 -46.05 18.78 -32.91
C SER A 24 -44.68 18.38 -32.34
N SER A 25 -43.73 18.45 -33.22
CA SER A 25 -42.29 18.43 -32.99
C SER A 25 -41.82 19.52 -32.02
N SER A 26 -41.22 19.12 -30.93
CA SER A 26 -40.18 19.91 -30.30
C SER A 26 -39.02 19.01 -29.98
N SER A 27 -37.97 19.10 -30.79
CA SER A 27 -36.71 18.46 -30.59
C SER A 27 -36.01 19.09 -29.39
N SER A 28 -36.15 18.51 -28.22
CA SER A 28 -35.21 18.71 -27.13
C SER A 28 -34.01 17.83 -27.39
N ALA A 29 -32.92 18.42 -27.82
CA ALA A 29 -31.62 17.81 -27.90
C ALA A 29 -31.24 17.33 -26.49
N VAL A 30 -31.39 16.02 -26.25
CA VAL A 30 -30.75 15.39 -25.11
C VAL A 30 -29.25 15.44 -25.38
N ALA A 31 -28.58 16.36 -24.67
CA ALA A 31 -27.13 16.38 -24.62
C ALA A 31 -26.68 14.98 -24.17
N SER A 32 -26.11 14.22 -25.08
CA SER A 32 -25.36 13.01 -24.77
C SER A 32 -24.25 13.42 -23.82
N LYS A 33 -24.37 13.02 -22.56
CA LYS A 33 -23.22 13.03 -21.64
C LYS A 33 -22.15 12.20 -22.31
N ASP A 34 -21.11 12.87 -22.75
CA ASP A 34 -19.87 12.29 -23.20
C ASP A 34 -19.37 11.36 -22.07
N SER A 35 -19.65 10.08 -22.21
CA SER A 35 -19.03 9.05 -21.39
C SER A 35 -17.59 8.97 -21.87
N GLY A 36 -16.76 9.86 -21.34
CA GLY A 36 -15.33 9.86 -21.56
C GLY A 36 -14.83 8.44 -21.39
N ASN A 37 -14.35 7.85 -22.48
CA ASN A 37 -13.76 6.53 -22.51
C ASN A 37 -12.49 6.59 -21.65
N VAL A 38 -12.62 6.30 -20.34
CA VAL A 38 -11.48 6.20 -19.43
C VAL A 38 -10.72 4.95 -19.85
N SER A 39 -9.73 5.14 -20.71
CA SER A 39 -8.84 4.04 -21.11
C SER A 39 -8.18 3.46 -19.85
N SER A 40 -8.10 2.13 -19.79
CA SER A 40 -7.36 1.47 -18.71
C SER A 40 -5.92 1.99 -18.66
N PRO A 41 -5.34 2.21 -17.47
CA PRO A 41 -4.00 2.74 -17.35
C PRO A 41 -2.96 1.82 -18.01
N ALA A 42 -2.06 2.40 -18.81
CA ALA A 42 -0.96 1.68 -19.46
C ALA A 42 0.26 1.65 -18.53
N ILE A 43 0.28 0.69 -17.60
CA ILE A 43 1.34 0.63 -16.59
C ILE A 43 2.67 0.22 -17.22
N LYS A 44 3.64 1.13 -17.17
CA LYS A 44 5.03 0.92 -17.55
C LYS A 44 5.83 0.46 -16.33
N GLU A 45 6.66 -0.56 -16.52
CA GLU A 45 7.70 -1.00 -15.60
C GLU A 45 9.06 -0.57 -16.15
N THR A 46 9.90 -0.01 -15.30
CA THR A 46 11.26 0.40 -15.65
C THR A 46 12.23 -0.13 -14.58
N ALA A 47 13.11 -1.05 -14.95
CA ALA A 47 14.22 -1.45 -14.10
C ALA A 47 15.23 -0.30 -14.00
N ILE A 48 15.70 -0.04 -12.80
CA ILE A 48 16.64 1.05 -12.50
C ILE A 48 17.80 0.54 -11.67
N THR A 49 18.90 1.29 -11.71
CA THR A 49 20.07 1.05 -10.87
C THR A 49 20.56 2.39 -10.33
N TYR A 50 20.75 2.45 -9.02
CA TYR A 50 21.29 3.63 -8.33
C TYR A 50 22.42 3.22 -7.36
N THR A 51 23.20 4.19 -6.90
CA THR A 51 24.36 3.92 -6.05
C THR A 51 24.26 4.62 -4.70
N ILE A 52 24.73 3.94 -3.64
CA ILE A 52 24.84 4.49 -2.31
C ILE A 52 26.22 4.05 -1.77
N ASP A 53 27.10 5.00 -1.44
CA ASP A 53 28.44 4.74 -0.94
C ASP A 53 29.25 3.77 -1.83
N GLY A 54 29.14 3.88 -3.14
CA GLY A 54 29.81 3.02 -4.11
C GLY A 54 29.19 1.62 -4.28
N ASN A 55 28.12 1.30 -3.56
CA ASN A 55 27.39 0.04 -3.74
C ASN A 55 26.19 0.23 -4.67
N THR A 56 25.92 -0.80 -5.48
CA THR A 56 24.82 -0.83 -6.45
C THR A 56 23.52 -1.28 -5.79
N TYR A 57 22.40 -0.61 -6.12
CA TYR A 57 21.06 -0.96 -5.72
C TYR A 57 20.18 -1.06 -6.96
N ASN A 58 19.38 -2.12 -7.04
CA ASN A 58 18.48 -2.36 -8.15
C ASN A 58 17.06 -2.10 -7.70
N GLY A 59 16.28 -1.35 -8.49
CA GLY A 59 14.90 -1.05 -8.19
C GLY A 59 14.01 -1.19 -9.43
N TYR A 60 12.72 -1.05 -9.23
CA TYR A 60 11.73 -1.01 -10.31
C TYR A 60 10.78 0.15 -10.12
N VAL A 61 10.62 0.97 -11.14
CA VAL A 61 9.66 2.09 -11.13
C VAL A 61 8.46 1.74 -11.99
N TYR A 62 7.27 2.00 -11.45
CA TYR A 62 5.98 1.74 -12.08
C TYR A 62 5.18 3.03 -12.18
N PHE A 63 4.61 3.31 -13.33
CA PHE A 63 3.71 4.45 -13.54
C PHE A 63 2.83 4.25 -14.78
N ASP A 64 1.72 4.98 -14.84
CA ASP A 64 0.86 5.00 -16.02
C ASP A 64 1.48 5.87 -17.12
N SER A 65 1.99 5.25 -18.18
CA SER A 65 2.61 5.93 -19.32
C SER A 65 1.63 6.62 -20.27
N SER A 66 0.34 6.36 -20.13
CA SER A 66 -0.71 7.05 -20.92
C SER A 66 -0.99 8.48 -20.42
N ASN A 67 -0.49 8.82 -19.21
CA ASN A 67 -0.68 10.13 -18.59
C ASN A 67 0.67 10.82 -18.36
N ALA A 68 0.87 11.98 -18.99
CA ALA A 68 2.11 12.76 -18.89
C ALA A 68 2.15 13.72 -17.68
N ASN A 69 1.07 13.82 -16.89
CA ASN A 69 1.04 14.71 -15.74
C ASN A 69 1.95 14.24 -14.62
N LYS A 70 2.54 15.17 -13.89
CA LYS A 70 3.25 14.87 -12.65
C LYS A 70 2.28 14.33 -11.61
N ARG A 71 2.76 13.33 -10.85
CA ARG A 71 1.97 12.61 -9.84
C ARG A 71 2.76 12.35 -8.57
N PRO A 72 2.10 12.13 -7.42
CA PRO A 72 2.80 11.83 -6.18
C PRO A 72 3.68 10.60 -6.31
N GLY A 73 4.89 10.67 -5.73
CA GLY A 73 5.87 9.58 -5.73
C GLY A 73 5.78 8.74 -4.47
N ILE A 74 5.72 7.41 -4.63
CA ILE A 74 5.60 6.47 -3.53
C ILE A 74 6.78 5.50 -3.52
N ILE A 75 7.47 5.40 -2.39
CA ILE A 75 8.51 4.40 -2.17
C ILE A 75 7.87 3.18 -1.51
N VAL A 76 8.04 2.00 -2.10
CA VAL A 76 7.60 0.71 -1.57
C VAL A 76 8.80 -0.03 -1.00
N VAL A 77 8.84 -0.19 0.31
CA VAL A 77 9.92 -0.89 1.03
C VAL A 77 9.49 -2.34 1.27
N PRO A 78 10.30 -3.33 0.83
CA PRO A 78 9.96 -4.74 0.88
C PRO A 78 9.89 -5.29 2.31
N GLU A 79 9.32 -6.49 2.44
CA GLU A 79 9.51 -7.36 3.60
C GLU A 79 11.00 -7.75 3.73
N TRP A 80 11.36 -8.41 4.81
CA TRP A 80 12.73 -8.86 5.09
C TRP A 80 13.33 -9.82 4.04
N TRP A 81 12.49 -10.40 3.17
CA TRP A 81 12.94 -11.21 2.04
C TRP A 81 13.71 -10.42 0.99
N GLY A 82 13.61 -9.09 0.96
CA GLY A 82 14.18 -8.22 -0.06
C GLY A 82 13.25 -7.97 -1.25
N LEU A 83 13.81 -7.46 -2.34
CA LEU A 83 13.05 -7.01 -3.52
C LEU A 83 12.61 -8.18 -4.40
N ASN A 84 11.68 -9.00 -3.91
CA ASN A 84 11.02 -10.07 -4.65
C ASN A 84 9.77 -9.55 -5.41
N ASP A 85 8.91 -10.44 -5.88
CA ASP A 85 7.74 -10.06 -6.69
C ASP A 85 6.66 -9.33 -5.89
N TYR A 86 6.56 -9.53 -4.58
CA TYR A 86 5.52 -8.90 -3.77
C TYR A 86 5.62 -7.37 -3.70
N PRO A 87 6.76 -6.72 -3.33
CA PRO A 87 6.86 -5.26 -3.37
C PRO A 87 6.72 -4.68 -4.79
N LYS A 88 7.15 -5.41 -5.83
CA LYS A 88 6.91 -5.02 -7.23
C LYS A 88 5.42 -5.00 -7.57
N TYR A 89 4.69 -6.04 -7.17
CA TYR A 89 3.23 -6.09 -7.31
C TYR A 89 2.55 -4.90 -6.62
N ARG A 90 2.96 -4.56 -5.39
CA ARG A 90 2.40 -3.42 -4.65
C ARG A 90 2.73 -2.08 -5.31
N ALA A 91 3.94 -1.91 -5.84
CA ALA A 91 4.30 -0.72 -6.61
C ALA A 91 3.48 -0.58 -7.89
N LYS A 92 3.26 -1.69 -8.61
CA LYS A 92 2.35 -1.71 -9.77
C LYS A 92 0.92 -1.33 -9.39
N LYS A 93 0.40 -1.85 -8.27
CA LYS A 93 -0.94 -1.47 -7.77
C LYS A 93 -1.07 0.01 -7.42
N LEU A 94 -0.02 0.64 -6.93
CA LEU A 94 0.01 2.09 -6.72
C LEU A 94 0.01 2.86 -8.04
N ALA A 95 0.72 2.38 -9.05
CA ALA A 95 0.70 2.98 -10.38
C ALA A 95 -0.70 2.90 -11.03
N GLU A 96 -1.44 1.81 -10.83
CA GLU A 96 -2.84 1.66 -11.24
C GLU A 96 -3.79 2.66 -10.54
N LEU A 97 -3.40 3.17 -9.37
CA LEU A 97 -4.11 4.24 -8.63
C LEU A 97 -3.68 5.65 -9.06
N GLY A 98 -2.78 5.79 -10.03
CA GLY A 98 -2.33 7.08 -10.56
C GLY A 98 -1.08 7.66 -9.88
N TYR A 99 -0.38 6.89 -9.06
CA TYR A 99 0.92 7.27 -8.48
C TYR A 99 2.07 6.90 -9.43
N ILE A 100 3.26 7.43 -9.17
CA ILE A 100 4.51 6.84 -9.62
C ILE A 100 5.16 6.16 -8.42
N ALA A 101 5.53 4.88 -8.53
CA ALA A 101 5.99 4.09 -7.40
C ALA A 101 7.29 3.37 -7.71
N ILE A 102 8.24 3.40 -6.77
CA ILE A 102 9.48 2.61 -6.81
C ILE A 102 9.41 1.47 -5.81
N ALA A 103 9.61 0.23 -6.28
CA ALA A 103 9.94 -0.91 -5.42
C ALA A 103 11.45 -0.86 -5.15
N ALA A 104 11.83 -0.56 -3.89
CA ALA A 104 13.19 -0.25 -3.50
C ALA A 104 14.01 -1.49 -3.13
N ASP A 105 15.26 -1.56 -3.59
CA ASP A 105 16.25 -2.50 -3.09
C ASP A 105 16.87 -1.94 -1.80
N MET A 106 16.70 -2.66 -0.69
CA MET A 106 17.23 -2.24 0.60
C MET A 106 18.61 -2.84 0.91
N TYR A 107 18.94 -3.97 0.26
CA TYR A 107 20.11 -4.77 0.60
C TYR A 107 21.28 -4.62 -0.39
N GLY A 108 20.99 -4.07 -1.57
CA GLY A 108 21.94 -3.89 -2.66
C GLY A 108 22.13 -5.13 -3.53
N ASN A 109 22.45 -4.88 -4.80
CA ASN A 109 22.67 -5.89 -5.83
C ASN A 109 21.48 -6.87 -6.03
N GLY A 110 20.25 -6.46 -5.66
CA GLY A 110 19.06 -7.30 -5.76
C GLY A 110 19.08 -8.53 -4.84
N LYS A 111 19.79 -8.47 -3.71
CA LYS A 111 19.85 -9.58 -2.75
C LYS A 111 18.49 -9.94 -2.20
N ILE A 112 18.21 -11.25 -2.15
CA ILE A 112 16.98 -11.84 -1.63
C ILE A 112 17.36 -12.90 -0.60
N GLY A 113 16.66 -12.91 0.55
CA GLY A 113 16.74 -13.99 1.53
C GLY A 113 15.96 -15.22 1.04
N ALA A 114 16.63 -16.33 0.80
CA ALA A 114 16.01 -17.56 0.33
C ALA A 114 15.26 -18.32 1.45
N ASP A 115 15.60 -18.06 2.69
CA ASP A 115 15.02 -18.65 3.90
C ASP A 115 15.04 -17.63 5.05
N PRO A 116 14.39 -17.91 6.19
CA PRO A 116 14.33 -16.99 7.34
C PRO A 116 15.70 -16.61 7.90
N LYS A 117 16.70 -17.52 7.85
CA LYS A 117 18.05 -17.24 8.33
C LYS A 117 18.73 -16.21 7.43
N ALA A 118 18.74 -16.44 6.13
CA ALA A 118 19.33 -15.53 5.15
C ALA A 118 18.62 -14.16 5.16
N ALA A 119 17.26 -14.14 5.25
CA ALA A 119 16.49 -12.91 5.36
C ALA A 119 16.84 -12.14 6.65
N GLY A 120 16.94 -12.83 7.78
CA GLY A 120 17.35 -12.26 9.06
C GLY A 120 18.77 -11.67 9.04
N GLU A 121 19.72 -12.34 8.39
CA GLU A 121 21.08 -11.83 8.22
C GLU A 121 21.11 -10.52 7.41
N LEU A 122 20.28 -10.41 6.36
CA LEU A 122 20.14 -9.19 5.54
C LEU A 122 19.48 -8.04 6.31
N ALA A 123 18.46 -8.32 7.12
CA ALA A 123 17.70 -7.31 7.86
C ALA A 123 18.42 -6.84 9.14
N THR A 124 19.18 -7.72 9.80
CA THR A 124 19.84 -7.45 11.11
C THR A 124 20.65 -6.14 11.15
N PRO A 125 21.43 -5.73 10.13
CA PRO A 125 22.16 -4.47 10.14
C PRO A 125 21.26 -3.25 10.38
N PHE A 126 20.04 -3.26 9.86
CA PHE A 126 19.09 -2.14 9.99
C PHE A 126 18.50 -2.03 11.41
N TYR A 127 18.32 -3.16 12.09
CA TYR A 127 17.88 -3.17 13.49
C TYR A 127 19.01 -2.73 14.45
N LYS A 128 20.28 -3.03 14.10
CA LYS A 128 21.45 -2.59 14.86
C LYS A 128 21.78 -1.10 14.65
N ASP A 129 21.54 -0.61 13.43
CA ASP A 129 21.77 0.79 13.05
C ASP A 129 20.56 1.34 12.28
N PRO A 130 19.58 1.94 12.98
CA PRO A 130 18.40 2.54 12.34
C PRO A 130 18.72 3.66 11.36
N THR A 131 19.94 4.23 11.36
CA THR A 131 20.32 5.26 10.39
C THR A 131 20.43 4.70 8.98
N LEU A 132 20.67 3.41 8.84
CA LEU A 132 20.61 2.73 7.54
C LEU A 132 19.23 2.82 6.88
N ALA A 133 18.15 2.80 7.69
CA ALA A 133 16.79 2.90 7.21
C ALA A 133 16.58 4.21 6.44
N ILE A 134 16.87 5.36 7.06
CA ILE A 134 16.70 6.66 6.41
C ILE A 134 17.67 6.83 5.22
N LYS A 135 18.90 6.32 5.34
CA LYS A 135 19.90 6.42 4.26
C LYS A 135 19.43 5.70 3.00
N ARG A 136 18.94 4.44 3.12
CA ARG A 136 18.44 3.66 2.00
C ARG A 136 17.16 4.25 1.41
N LEU A 137 16.24 4.67 2.29
CA LEU A 137 14.99 5.29 1.86
C LEU A 137 15.25 6.61 1.10
N ASN A 138 16.15 7.48 1.60
CA ASN A 138 16.47 8.73 0.93
C ASN A 138 17.10 8.52 -0.45
N ALA A 139 17.91 7.47 -0.63
CA ALA A 139 18.45 7.15 -1.94
C ALA A 139 17.34 6.75 -2.93
N ALA A 140 16.39 5.92 -2.53
CA ALA A 140 15.24 5.56 -3.35
C ALA A 140 14.33 6.79 -3.63
N ILE A 141 14.15 7.70 -2.66
CA ILE A 141 13.44 8.97 -2.85
C ILE A 141 14.14 9.82 -3.91
N ASN A 142 15.46 9.98 -3.80
CA ASN A 142 16.23 10.79 -4.73
C ASN A 142 16.19 10.19 -6.15
N GLU A 143 16.27 8.88 -6.27
CA GLU A 143 16.15 8.19 -7.55
C GLU A 143 14.77 8.41 -8.17
N LEU A 144 13.68 8.24 -7.39
CA LEU A 144 12.33 8.47 -7.91
C LEU A 144 12.10 9.94 -8.33
N LYS A 145 12.74 10.90 -7.66
CA LYS A 145 12.69 12.33 -8.01
C LYS A 145 13.33 12.65 -9.36
N THR A 146 14.16 11.77 -9.93
CA THR A 146 14.75 11.97 -11.26
C THR A 146 13.77 11.75 -12.40
N PHE A 147 12.67 11.05 -12.14
CA PHE A 147 11.64 10.78 -13.13
C PHE A 147 10.79 12.04 -13.38
N PRO A 148 10.64 12.47 -14.65
CA PRO A 148 9.90 13.70 -14.98
C PRO A 148 8.42 13.65 -14.59
N GLU A 149 7.86 12.45 -14.48
CA GLU A 149 6.48 12.21 -14.04
C GLU A 149 6.28 12.38 -12.53
N THR A 150 7.36 12.53 -11.74
CA THR A 150 7.27 12.68 -10.29
C THR A 150 6.96 14.11 -9.88
N ASP A 151 5.90 14.30 -9.09
CA ASP A 151 5.71 15.51 -8.29
C ASP A 151 6.58 15.42 -7.03
N THR A 152 7.75 16.03 -7.08
CA THR A 152 8.75 15.98 -6.02
C THR A 152 8.30 16.65 -4.71
N SER A 153 7.23 17.43 -4.75
CA SER A 153 6.61 18.04 -3.55
C SER A 153 5.65 17.10 -2.82
N LYS A 154 5.26 15.98 -3.47
CA LYS A 154 4.27 15.00 -2.98
C LYS A 154 4.88 13.61 -2.91
N MET A 155 5.77 13.40 -1.93
CA MET A 155 6.44 12.13 -1.72
C MET A 155 5.92 11.42 -0.47
N ALA A 156 5.71 10.10 -0.55
CA ALA A 156 5.36 9.25 0.58
C ALA A 156 6.07 7.89 0.50
N ALA A 157 6.02 7.12 1.58
CA ALA A 157 6.55 5.76 1.58
C ALA A 157 5.57 4.78 2.23
N ILE A 158 5.54 3.55 1.72
CA ILE A 158 4.87 2.42 2.37
C ILE A 158 5.89 1.31 2.58
N GLY A 159 5.69 0.52 3.62
CA GLY A 159 6.55 -0.62 3.91
C GLY A 159 5.81 -1.77 4.56
N TYR A 160 6.29 -2.97 4.28
CA TYR A 160 5.69 -4.22 4.71
C TYR A 160 6.66 -4.96 5.64
N CYS A 161 6.20 -5.44 6.81
CA CYS A 161 7.05 -6.15 7.79
C CYS A 161 8.30 -5.31 8.13
N PHE A 162 9.50 -5.81 7.83
CA PHE A 162 10.77 -5.07 7.89
C PHE A 162 10.68 -3.68 7.22
N GLY A 163 10.03 -3.59 6.06
CA GLY A 163 9.81 -2.31 5.38
C GLY A 163 8.94 -1.35 6.19
N GLY A 164 7.98 -1.86 6.95
CA GLY A 164 7.19 -1.05 7.88
C GLY A 164 8.05 -0.43 8.99
N TYR A 165 8.97 -1.22 9.57
CA TYR A 165 9.99 -0.72 10.49
C TYR A 165 10.85 0.38 9.84
N VAL A 166 11.32 0.16 8.61
CA VAL A 166 12.15 1.13 7.89
C VAL A 166 11.45 2.47 7.71
N VAL A 167 10.21 2.48 7.20
CA VAL A 167 9.50 3.74 6.94
C VAL A 167 9.13 4.49 8.22
N LEU A 168 8.79 3.77 9.31
CA LEU A 168 8.53 4.37 10.61
C LEU A 168 9.79 5.02 11.21
N ASN A 169 10.92 4.32 11.16
CA ASN A 169 12.17 4.85 11.68
C ASN A 169 12.73 6.00 10.83
N ALA A 170 12.55 5.95 9.52
CA ALA A 170 12.88 7.07 8.64
C ALA A 170 12.02 8.32 8.95
N ALA A 171 10.71 8.15 9.17
CA ALA A 171 9.84 9.25 9.58
C ALA A 171 10.24 9.84 10.93
N LYS A 172 10.55 9.00 11.93
CA LYS A 172 11.03 9.42 13.25
C LYS A 172 12.37 10.19 13.18
N GLN A 173 13.19 9.96 12.16
CA GLN A 173 14.46 10.62 11.88
C GLN A 173 14.34 11.83 10.94
N GLY A 174 13.13 12.23 10.56
CA GLY A 174 12.87 13.44 9.79
C GLY A 174 12.96 13.29 8.27
N ALA A 175 12.71 12.10 7.72
CA ALA A 175 12.60 11.91 6.28
C ALA A 175 11.62 12.92 5.65
N ASP A 176 12.02 13.52 4.53
CA ASP A 176 11.23 14.53 3.82
C ASP A 176 10.11 13.87 3.00
N LEU A 177 9.07 13.45 3.72
CA LEU A 177 7.88 12.78 3.19
C LEU A 177 6.62 13.44 3.72
N LYS A 178 5.55 13.45 2.91
CA LYS A 178 4.21 13.87 3.34
C LYS A 178 3.57 12.85 4.28
N GLY A 179 3.84 11.57 4.05
CA GLY A 179 3.33 10.51 4.91
C GLY A 179 4.06 9.19 4.75
N VAL A 180 3.91 8.34 5.76
CA VAL A 180 4.38 6.96 5.75
C VAL A 180 3.27 6.01 6.18
N VAL A 181 3.24 4.80 5.58
CA VAL A 181 2.32 3.73 5.96
C VAL A 181 3.12 2.47 6.28
N SER A 182 2.97 1.98 7.50
CA SER A 182 3.55 0.72 7.94
C SER A 182 2.48 -0.37 7.94
N PHE A 183 2.68 -1.42 7.15
CA PHE A 183 1.85 -2.62 7.14
C PHE A 183 2.56 -3.71 7.94
N HIS A 184 1.95 -4.15 9.04
CA HIS A 184 2.47 -5.21 9.95
C HIS A 184 3.98 -5.07 10.24
N GLY A 185 4.50 -3.84 10.35
CA GLY A 185 5.91 -3.57 10.62
C GLY A 185 6.22 -3.54 12.11
N ASP A 186 7.46 -3.90 12.46
CA ASP A 186 7.99 -3.67 13.79
C ASP A 186 7.85 -2.19 14.20
N LEU A 187 7.51 -1.97 15.44
CA LEU A 187 7.24 -0.64 16.01
C LEU A 187 8.42 -0.10 16.83
N SER A 188 9.45 -0.89 16.99
CA SER A 188 10.68 -0.57 17.73
C SER A 188 11.57 0.46 17.02
N GLY A 189 12.76 0.69 17.56
CA GLY A 189 13.83 1.52 16.97
C GLY A 189 13.89 2.91 17.57
N VAL A 190 14.00 3.94 16.73
CA VAL A 190 14.25 5.33 17.15
C VAL A 190 13.13 5.88 18.03
N VAL A 191 13.50 6.54 19.12
CA VAL A 191 12.57 7.32 19.95
C VAL A 191 12.10 8.53 19.13
N PRO A 192 10.79 8.78 19.02
CA PRO A 192 10.29 9.90 18.23
C PRO A 192 10.63 11.25 18.87
N ASP A 193 10.99 12.23 18.03
CA ASP A 193 11.09 13.65 18.39
C ASP A 193 10.14 14.45 17.49
N LYS A 194 9.15 15.13 18.09
CA LYS A 194 8.18 15.95 17.35
C LYS A 194 8.83 16.98 16.44
N LYS A 195 10.00 17.48 16.79
CA LYS A 195 10.73 18.48 15.99
C LYS A 195 11.27 17.89 14.67
N LEU A 196 11.54 16.58 14.66
CA LEU A 196 12.04 15.87 13.48
C LEU A 196 10.92 15.28 12.63
N VAL A 197 9.86 14.74 13.25
CA VAL A 197 8.79 14.05 12.53
C VAL A 197 7.98 15.05 11.72
N LYS A 198 8.13 15.01 10.40
CA LYS A 198 7.40 15.85 9.43
C LYS A 198 6.25 15.08 8.77
N ALA A 199 6.45 13.78 8.55
CA ALA A 199 5.50 12.91 7.86
C ALA A 199 4.28 12.63 8.73
N LYS A 200 3.07 12.59 8.13
CA LYS A 200 1.92 11.94 8.74
C LYS A 200 2.16 10.43 8.79
N ILE A 201 1.65 9.75 9.81
CA ILE A 201 1.95 8.33 10.07
C ILE A 201 0.65 7.53 10.13
N LEU A 202 0.58 6.46 9.32
CA LEU A 202 -0.45 5.43 9.41
C LEU A 202 0.23 4.08 9.74
N VAL A 203 -0.25 3.42 10.78
CA VAL A 203 0.14 2.06 11.17
C VAL A 203 -1.04 1.13 10.94
N CYS A 204 -0.83 0.09 10.12
CA CYS A 204 -1.77 -0.98 9.80
C CYS A 204 -1.28 -2.27 10.49
N HIS A 205 -1.87 -2.59 11.65
CA HIS A 205 -1.43 -3.66 12.54
C HIS A 205 -2.42 -4.83 12.57
N GLY A 206 -1.92 -6.06 12.53
CA GLY A 206 -2.75 -7.26 12.76
C GLY A 206 -2.96 -7.49 14.27
N ASP A 207 -4.19 -7.62 14.76
CA ASP A 207 -4.44 -7.78 16.18
C ASP A 207 -3.96 -9.13 16.75
N SER A 208 -3.78 -10.11 15.89
CA SER A 208 -3.25 -11.44 16.21
C SER A 208 -1.76 -11.61 15.84
N ASP A 209 -1.04 -10.51 15.59
CA ASP A 209 0.39 -10.52 15.30
C ASP A 209 1.22 -10.74 16.56
N SER A 210 1.63 -11.99 16.79
CA SER A 210 2.39 -12.37 17.98
C SER A 210 3.81 -11.79 18.06
N PHE A 211 4.37 -11.34 16.93
CA PHE A 211 5.69 -10.69 16.89
C PHE A 211 5.61 -9.24 17.34
N VAL A 212 4.62 -8.48 16.85
CA VAL A 212 4.52 -7.02 17.02
C VAL A 212 3.63 -6.62 18.20
N ASN A 213 2.65 -7.45 18.62
CA ASN A 213 1.77 -7.16 19.74
C ASN A 213 2.49 -6.71 21.03
N PRO A 214 3.63 -7.30 21.43
CA PRO A 214 4.37 -6.85 22.61
C PRO A 214 4.91 -5.43 22.51
N GLU A 215 5.11 -4.89 21.29
CA GLU A 215 5.69 -3.58 21.06
C GLU A 215 4.64 -2.45 21.06
N VAL A 216 3.36 -2.79 20.80
CA VAL A 216 2.27 -1.81 20.65
C VAL A 216 2.14 -0.85 21.82
N PRO A 217 2.13 -1.28 23.11
CA PRO A 217 2.03 -0.35 24.22
C PRO A 217 3.20 0.61 24.31
N GLY A 218 4.42 0.11 24.07
CA GLY A 218 5.65 0.92 24.07
C GLY A 218 5.66 1.97 22.98
N PHE A 219 5.28 1.58 21.75
CA PHE A 219 5.15 2.48 20.61
C PHE A 219 4.15 3.62 20.89
N LYS A 220 2.93 3.29 21.29
CA LYS A 220 1.89 4.29 21.58
C LYS A 220 2.36 5.26 22.65
N LYS A 221 2.89 4.74 23.76
CA LYS A 221 3.44 5.56 24.84
C LYS A 221 4.54 6.51 24.36
N ALA A 222 5.47 6.04 23.52
CA ALA A 222 6.57 6.87 23.00
C ALA A 222 6.05 7.99 22.08
N MET A 223 5.13 7.66 21.15
CA MET A 223 4.54 8.63 20.23
C MET A 223 3.71 9.69 20.96
N ASP A 224 2.87 9.27 21.91
CA ASP A 224 2.01 10.15 22.71
C ASP A 224 2.86 11.07 23.61
N SER A 225 3.89 10.51 24.28
CA SER A 225 4.80 11.29 25.13
C SER A 225 5.60 12.32 24.34
N ALA A 226 5.96 12.02 23.10
CA ALA A 226 6.63 12.95 22.20
C ALA A 226 5.65 13.95 21.56
N GLY A 227 4.34 13.79 21.70
CA GLY A 227 3.31 14.60 21.06
C GLY A 227 3.30 14.47 19.54
N VAL A 228 3.68 13.30 19.00
CA VAL A 228 3.66 13.00 17.57
C VAL A 228 2.31 12.41 17.20
N GLU A 229 1.63 13.01 16.21
CA GLU A 229 0.36 12.51 15.69
C GLU A 229 0.56 11.28 14.81
N TYR A 230 -0.28 10.26 15.01
CA TYR A 230 -0.32 9.05 14.19
C TYR A 230 -1.73 8.46 14.14
N ILE A 231 -1.99 7.67 13.11
CA ILE A 231 -3.19 6.85 12.99
C ILE A 231 -2.76 5.41 13.20
N PHE A 232 -3.40 4.71 14.15
CA PHE A 232 -3.15 3.30 14.42
C PHE A 232 -4.42 2.49 14.14
N LYS A 233 -4.39 1.64 13.13
CA LYS A 233 -5.47 0.75 12.73
C LYS A 233 -5.10 -0.68 13.10
N SER A 234 -6.01 -1.39 13.77
CA SER A 234 -5.86 -2.79 14.11
C SER A 234 -6.90 -3.62 13.37
N TYR A 235 -6.46 -4.69 12.72
CA TYR A 235 -7.33 -5.53 11.89
C TYR A 235 -7.60 -6.87 12.57
N PRO A 236 -8.89 -7.22 12.77
CA PRO A 236 -9.28 -8.42 13.50
C PRO A 236 -8.76 -9.72 12.87
N ASN A 237 -8.26 -10.64 13.70
CA ASN A 237 -7.76 -11.96 13.29
C ASN A 237 -6.64 -11.94 12.26
N ALA A 238 -5.99 -10.80 12.04
CA ALA A 238 -4.83 -10.66 11.17
C ALA A 238 -3.55 -10.96 11.95
N THR A 239 -2.74 -11.90 11.45
CA THR A 239 -1.41 -12.21 11.97
C THR A 239 -0.35 -11.33 11.30
N HIS A 240 0.93 -11.52 11.60
CA HIS A 240 2.02 -10.90 10.86
C HIS A 240 1.95 -11.28 9.36
N ALA A 241 2.43 -10.40 8.48
CA ALA A 241 2.43 -10.56 7.02
C ALA A 241 1.03 -10.78 6.40
N PHE A 242 -0.04 -10.29 7.04
CA PHE A 242 -1.43 -10.51 6.61
C PHE A 242 -1.76 -9.96 5.22
N THR A 243 -0.92 -9.09 4.66
CA THR A 243 -1.13 -8.50 3.33
C THR A 243 -0.54 -9.32 2.19
N ASN A 244 0.34 -10.31 2.48
CA ASN A 244 1.07 -11.05 1.47
C ASN A 244 0.47 -12.46 1.28
N PRO A 245 -0.11 -12.79 0.10
CA PRO A 245 -0.65 -14.12 -0.16
C PRO A 245 0.39 -15.25 -0.02
N ALA A 246 1.68 -14.98 -0.27
CA ALA A 246 2.75 -15.96 -0.09
C ALA A 246 3.05 -16.31 1.38
N SER A 247 2.47 -15.58 2.35
CA SER A 247 2.70 -15.87 3.77
C SER A 247 2.16 -17.23 4.21
N ASP A 248 1.10 -17.74 3.57
CA ASP A 248 0.57 -19.08 3.88
C ASP A 248 1.57 -20.17 3.49
N GLU A 249 2.23 -20.04 2.34
CA GLU A 249 3.28 -20.97 1.90
C GLU A 249 4.52 -20.84 2.77
N ASN A 250 4.95 -19.62 3.09
CA ASN A 250 6.08 -19.38 3.99
C ASN A 250 5.83 -19.93 5.39
N ALA A 251 4.60 -19.79 5.91
CA ALA A 251 4.21 -20.40 7.20
C ALA A 251 4.38 -21.91 7.18
N LYS A 252 3.92 -22.56 6.11
CA LYS A 252 4.05 -24.03 5.94
C LYS A 252 5.51 -24.47 5.81
N ASN A 253 6.29 -23.76 4.95
CA ASN A 253 7.65 -24.17 4.62
C ASN A 253 8.63 -23.93 5.79
N PHE A 254 8.40 -22.91 6.60
CA PHE A 254 9.32 -22.46 7.64
C PHE A 254 8.77 -22.52 9.07
N GLY A 255 7.55 -23.02 9.26
CA GLY A 255 6.92 -23.11 10.60
C GLY A 255 6.67 -21.74 11.25
N MET A 256 6.40 -20.70 10.46
CA MET A 256 6.21 -19.34 10.96
C MET A 256 4.74 -19.10 11.34
N PRO A 257 4.44 -18.36 12.43
CA PRO A 257 3.06 -18.02 12.83
C PRO A 257 2.53 -16.82 12.04
N ILE A 258 2.54 -16.92 10.72
CA ILE A 258 2.09 -15.89 9.78
C ILE A 258 0.99 -16.44 8.87
N ARG A 259 0.11 -15.59 8.39
CA ARG A 259 -0.97 -16.00 7.48
C ARG A 259 -1.50 -14.82 6.69
N TYR A 260 -1.86 -15.06 5.42
CA TYR A 260 -2.62 -14.10 4.62
C TYR A 260 -4.04 -13.92 5.17
N ASN A 261 -4.52 -12.68 5.17
CA ASN A 261 -5.90 -12.36 5.52
C ASN A 261 -6.47 -11.36 4.50
N ALA A 262 -7.25 -11.87 3.55
CA ALA A 262 -7.79 -11.08 2.44
C ALA A 262 -8.66 -9.89 2.90
N ALA A 263 -9.41 -10.05 3.99
CA ALA A 263 -10.25 -8.98 4.53
C ALA A 263 -9.39 -7.86 5.13
N ALA A 264 -8.37 -8.21 5.92
CA ALA A 264 -7.44 -7.25 6.52
C ALA A 264 -6.55 -6.58 5.44
N ASP A 265 -6.09 -7.34 4.43
CA ASP A 265 -5.35 -6.78 3.28
C ASP A 265 -6.20 -5.73 2.55
N THR A 266 -7.43 -6.06 2.20
CA THR A 266 -8.35 -5.14 1.53
C THR A 266 -8.65 -3.90 2.39
N ALA A 267 -8.93 -4.09 3.68
CA ALA A 267 -9.24 -2.99 4.59
C ALA A 267 -8.05 -2.05 4.77
N SER A 268 -6.85 -2.59 5.02
CA SER A 268 -5.63 -1.79 5.20
C SER A 268 -5.22 -1.04 3.93
N TRP A 269 -5.41 -1.66 2.75
CA TRP A 269 -5.20 -0.98 1.48
C TRP A 269 -6.16 0.17 1.26
N ASN A 270 -7.44 0.04 1.66
CA ASN A 270 -8.41 1.12 1.60
C ASN A 270 -8.09 2.24 2.59
N ASP A 271 -7.70 1.90 3.83
CA ASP A 271 -7.24 2.89 4.82
C ASP A 271 -6.03 3.68 4.31
N MET A 272 -5.07 3.02 3.63
CA MET A 272 -3.95 3.70 2.96
C MET A 272 -4.42 4.65 1.86
N LYS A 273 -5.36 4.24 1.00
CA LYS A 273 -5.91 5.13 -0.05
C LYS A 273 -6.57 6.36 0.55
N GLU A 274 -7.39 6.19 1.59
CA GLU A 274 -8.00 7.31 2.30
C GLU A 274 -6.96 8.23 2.96
N PHE A 275 -5.92 7.64 3.52
CA PHE A 275 -4.80 8.38 4.10
C PHE A 275 -4.09 9.22 3.04
N PHE A 276 -3.77 8.63 1.88
CA PHE A 276 -3.11 9.34 0.78
C PHE A 276 -3.98 10.48 0.20
N ASN A 277 -5.29 10.27 0.08
CA ASN A 277 -6.22 11.32 -0.35
C ASN A 277 -6.24 12.53 0.60
N LYS A 278 -5.85 12.36 1.88
CA LYS A 278 -5.81 13.45 2.86
C LYS A 278 -4.48 14.20 2.88
N ILE A 279 -3.40 13.58 2.41
CA ILE A 279 -2.05 14.17 2.49
C ILE A 279 -1.53 14.70 1.16
N PHE A 280 -2.16 14.35 0.02
CA PHE A 280 -1.83 14.80 -1.33
C PHE A 280 -2.89 15.74 -1.92
#